data_5072a1c1333359668cb3c89d43ff47a9
#
_entry.id   5072a1c1333359668cb3c89d43ff47a9
#
_cell.length_a   1.000
_cell.length_b   1.000
_cell.length_c   1.000
_cell.angle_alpha   90.00
_cell.angle_beta   90.00
_cell.angle_gamma   90.00
#
_symmetry.space_group_name_H-M   'P 1'
#
loop_
_entity.id
_entity.type
_entity.pdbx_description
1 polymer ?
#
loop_
_entity_poly.entity_id
_entity_poly.type
_entity_poly.pdbx_seq_one_letter_code
_entity_poly.pdbx_strand_id
1 'polypeptide(L)'
;IPYASVGGGFVWDGEEPVPQVEERIPFLVGTPMQSHVQPEAGWPVLLHAHGTTGDRFSHLTGGSLRPGLMGAARGFVSVSIPQPFHGDRWPDGNNVGTSLYSFNYFNPDSGVSTFRQGALDTIALARFVAENMAEGGPIAEAHPELRIDPNSIYFIGHSQGGLTGAIALPFTEGVRGWVLSGTGGGLSMTMMQREDPLVIRDALLTGLGAPP
;
A
#
# COMPACT_ATOMS: atom_id res chain seq x y z
N ILE A 1 -2.85 -8.33 -10.32
CA ILE A 1 -2.70 -7.69 -11.65
C ILE A 1 -1.50 -8.32 -12.33
N PRO A 2 -1.65 -8.98 -13.49
CA PRO A 2 -0.51 -9.52 -14.20
C PRO A 2 0.37 -8.41 -14.78
N TYR A 3 1.68 -8.63 -14.80
CA TYR A 3 2.60 -7.75 -15.50
C TYR A 3 2.22 -7.68 -16.99
N ALA A 4 2.16 -6.46 -17.51
CA ALA A 4 1.85 -6.22 -18.91
C ALA A 4 3.03 -5.53 -19.61
N SER A 5 3.55 -6.15 -20.65
CA SER A 5 4.55 -5.54 -21.53
C SER A 5 3.91 -4.58 -22.55
N VAL A 6 2.62 -4.79 -22.84
CA VAL A 6 1.80 -3.96 -23.72
C VAL A 6 0.39 -3.86 -23.11
N GLY A 7 -0.24 -2.72 -23.16
CA GLY A 7 -1.55 -2.49 -22.53
C GLY A 7 -1.44 -2.44 -21.00
N GLY A 8 -2.36 -3.08 -20.28
CA GLY A 8 -2.37 -3.13 -18.82
C GLY A 8 -2.93 -1.88 -18.14
N GLY A 9 -3.57 -1.00 -18.91
CA GLY A 9 -4.39 0.07 -18.38
C GLY A 9 -5.70 -0.46 -17.80
N PHE A 10 -6.43 0.38 -17.07
CA PHE A 10 -7.80 0.06 -16.67
C PHE A 10 -8.69 -0.12 -17.90
N VAL A 11 -9.56 -1.13 -17.85
CA VAL A 11 -10.64 -1.28 -18.83
C VAL A 11 -11.83 -0.49 -18.34
N TRP A 12 -12.45 0.27 -19.21
CA TRP A 12 -13.55 1.17 -18.89
C TRP A 12 -14.81 0.78 -19.68
N ASP A 13 -15.95 0.87 -19.01
CA ASP A 13 -17.27 0.87 -19.65
C ASP A 13 -17.90 2.25 -19.37
N GLY A 14 -17.89 3.12 -20.37
CA GLY A 14 -18.20 4.53 -20.17
C GLY A 14 -17.20 5.20 -19.19
N GLU A 15 -17.67 5.65 -18.03
CA GLU A 15 -16.86 6.31 -17.00
C GLU A 15 -16.50 5.37 -15.85
N GLU A 16 -16.94 4.09 -15.87
CA GLU A 16 -16.71 3.14 -14.80
C GLU A 16 -15.59 2.14 -15.12
N PRO A 17 -14.69 1.84 -14.17
CA PRO A 17 -13.69 0.81 -14.35
C PRO A 17 -14.33 -0.58 -14.27
N VAL A 18 -13.99 -1.45 -15.22
CA VAL A 18 -14.48 -2.82 -15.26
C VAL A 18 -13.54 -3.74 -14.46
N PRO A 19 -14.03 -4.43 -13.42
CA PRO A 19 -13.24 -5.44 -12.71
C PRO A 19 -12.76 -6.55 -13.67
N GLN A 20 -11.46 -6.84 -13.66
CA GLN A 20 -10.86 -7.81 -14.56
C GLN A 20 -10.63 -9.16 -13.90
N VAL A 21 -10.25 -9.17 -12.63
CA VAL A 21 -9.87 -10.36 -11.88
C VAL A 21 -10.27 -10.17 -10.41
N GLU A 22 -10.76 -11.22 -9.80
CA GLU A 22 -10.91 -11.32 -8.34
C GLU A 22 -9.58 -11.80 -7.74
N GLU A 23 -9.07 -11.07 -6.76
CA GLU A 23 -7.82 -11.39 -6.07
C GLU A 23 -8.05 -11.50 -4.56
N ARG A 24 -7.52 -12.57 -3.96
CA ARG A 24 -7.47 -12.71 -2.49
C ARG A 24 -6.19 -12.07 -1.97
N ILE A 25 -6.32 -10.95 -1.28
CA ILE A 25 -5.19 -10.22 -0.73
C ILE A 25 -5.05 -10.58 0.75
N PRO A 26 -3.93 -11.21 1.17
CA PRO A 26 -3.68 -11.47 2.58
C PRO A 26 -3.38 -10.17 3.31
N PHE A 27 -3.88 -10.03 4.53
CA PHE A 27 -3.55 -8.92 5.40
C PHE A 27 -2.86 -9.41 6.67
N LEU A 28 -2.11 -8.51 7.31
CA LEU A 28 -1.44 -8.77 8.58
C LEU A 28 -1.93 -7.77 9.62
N VAL A 29 -2.28 -8.28 10.79
CA VAL A 29 -2.65 -7.47 11.95
C VAL A 29 -1.53 -7.51 12.97
N GLY A 30 -1.03 -6.35 13.37
CA GLY A 30 -0.16 -6.18 14.52
C GLY A 30 -0.99 -5.72 15.73
N THR A 31 -0.83 -6.39 16.86
CA THR A 31 -1.58 -6.11 18.08
C THR A 31 -0.84 -5.12 18.98
N PRO A 32 -1.55 -4.36 19.82
CA PRO A 32 -0.94 -3.56 20.88
C PRO A 32 -0.10 -4.43 21.83
N MET A 33 0.89 -3.84 22.49
CA MET A 33 1.63 -4.53 23.55
C MET A 33 0.69 -4.91 24.68
N GLN A 34 0.93 -6.06 25.32
CA GLN A 34 0.11 -6.61 26.42
C GLN A 34 -0.04 -5.68 27.64
N SER A 35 0.83 -4.67 27.75
CA SER A 35 0.73 -3.65 28.79
C SER A 35 -0.43 -2.67 28.60
N HIS A 36 -1.04 -2.62 27.43
CA HIS A 36 -2.18 -1.76 27.13
C HIS A 36 -3.51 -2.48 27.41
N VAL A 37 -4.47 -1.74 27.89
CA VAL A 37 -5.85 -2.18 28.05
C VAL A 37 -6.66 -1.64 26.88
N GLN A 38 -7.49 -2.51 26.30
CA GLN A 38 -8.36 -2.10 25.20
C GLN A 38 -9.32 -1.01 25.65
N PRO A 39 -9.36 0.13 24.93
CA PRO A 39 -10.35 1.18 25.20
C PRO A 39 -11.78 0.67 24.99
N GLU A 40 -12.74 1.30 25.68
CA GLU A 40 -14.16 0.97 25.53
C GLU A 40 -14.65 1.11 24.08
N ALA A 41 -14.17 2.13 23.36
CA ALA A 41 -14.48 2.33 21.94
C ALA A 41 -13.75 1.36 20.99
N GLY A 42 -12.79 0.57 21.49
CA GLY A 42 -11.90 -0.25 20.68
C GLY A 42 -10.52 0.42 20.46
N TRP A 43 -9.62 -0.30 19.82
CA TRP A 43 -8.27 0.20 19.55
C TRP A 43 -8.22 1.23 18.42
N PRO A 44 -7.41 2.29 18.53
CA PRO A 44 -7.04 3.08 17.36
C PRO A 44 -6.25 2.22 16.37
N VAL A 45 -6.41 2.50 15.08
CA VAL A 45 -5.81 1.72 14.00
C VAL A 45 -4.79 2.51 13.21
N LEU A 46 -3.67 1.87 12.88
CA LEU A 46 -2.67 2.36 11.94
C LEU A 46 -2.67 1.48 10.68
N LEU A 47 -3.23 1.95 9.59
CA LEU A 47 -3.09 1.34 8.28
C LEU A 47 -1.70 1.64 7.74
N HIS A 48 -1.01 0.62 7.20
CA HIS A 48 0.34 0.79 6.68
C HIS A 48 0.45 0.33 5.23
N ALA A 49 1.00 1.20 4.39
CA ALA A 49 1.42 0.88 3.03
C ALA A 49 2.95 0.95 2.91
N HIS A 50 3.56 -0.18 2.58
CA HIS A 50 5.02 -0.33 2.48
C HIS A 50 5.59 0.30 1.20
N GLY A 51 6.91 0.55 1.20
CA GLY A 51 7.66 0.99 0.04
C GLY A 51 7.97 -0.14 -0.93
N THR A 52 8.58 0.21 -2.07
CA THR A 52 9.06 -0.74 -3.07
C THR A 52 9.96 -1.79 -2.44
N THR A 53 9.83 -3.04 -2.85
CA THR A 53 10.49 -4.24 -2.31
C THR A 53 10.02 -4.68 -0.91
N GLY A 54 9.10 -3.95 -0.29
CA GLY A 54 8.48 -4.35 0.97
C GLY A 54 7.39 -5.40 0.78
N ASP A 55 6.75 -5.73 1.89
CA ASP A 55 5.63 -6.67 1.98
C ASP A 55 4.70 -6.29 3.13
N ARG A 56 3.67 -7.10 3.40
CA ARG A 56 2.77 -6.86 4.53
C ARG A 56 3.45 -6.91 5.91
N PHE A 57 4.63 -7.55 6.04
CA PHE A 57 5.37 -7.63 7.30
C PHE A 57 6.25 -6.40 7.57
N SER A 58 6.50 -5.59 6.55
CA SER A 58 7.45 -4.47 6.61
C SER A 58 7.20 -3.48 7.75
N HIS A 59 5.94 -3.31 8.18
CA HIS A 59 5.59 -2.43 9.29
C HIS A 59 5.99 -2.98 10.67
N LEU A 60 6.27 -4.28 10.78
CA LEU A 60 6.70 -4.95 12.00
C LEU A 60 8.19 -5.34 11.98
N THR A 61 8.70 -5.75 10.81
CA THR A 61 10.02 -6.38 10.68
C THR A 61 11.03 -5.57 9.87
N GLY A 62 10.58 -4.64 9.04
CA GLY A 62 11.42 -3.91 8.09
C GLY A 62 12.12 -2.69 8.68
N GLY A 63 13.40 -2.49 8.30
CA GLY A 63 14.15 -1.26 8.50
C GLY A 63 14.30 -0.74 9.93
N SER A 64 14.78 0.50 10.06
CA SER A 64 14.95 1.19 11.35
C SER A 64 13.64 1.79 11.88
N LEU A 65 12.72 2.16 11.00
CA LEU A 65 11.39 2.65 11.34
C LEU A 65 10.39 1.52 11.17
N ARG A 66 9.86 1.03 12.27
CA ARG A 66 8.84 -0.02 12.32
C ARG A 66 7.53 0.58 12.83
N PRO A 67 6.74 1.21 11.96
CA PRO A 67 5.55 1.96 12.39
C PRO A 67 4.53 1.10 13.14
N GLY A 68 4.40 -0.17 12.77
CA GLY A 68 3.54 -1.11 13.49
C GLY A 68 4.01 -1.40 14.91
N LEU A 69 5.33 -1.59 15.14
CA LEU A 69 5.87 -1.76 16.50
C LEU A 69 5.77 -0.46 17.32
N MET A 70 6.03 0.67 16.69
CA MET A 70 5.88 1.98 17.35
C MET A 70 4.42 2.26 17.71
N GLY A 71 3.49 1.86 16.86
CA GLY A 71 2.05 1.89 17.12
C GLY A 71 1.66 0.94 18.26
N ALA A 72 2.11 -0.32 18.21
CA ALA A 72 1.84 -1.32 19.25
C ALA A 72 2.29 -0.85 20.65
N ALA A 73 3.46 -0.18 20.72
CA ALA A 73 3.96 0.42 21.95
C ALA A 73 3.11 1.61 22.45
N ARG A 74 2.16 2.11 21.65
CA ARG A 74 1.25 3.20 21.97
C ARG A 74 -0.22 2.78 21.97
N GLY A 75 -0.49 1.49 21.97
CA GLY A 75 -1.85 0.96 22.03
C GLY A 75 -2.59 1.02 20.69
N PHE A 76 -1.90 1.01 19.55
CA PHE A 76 -2.51 0.90 18.24
C PHE A 76 -2.54 -0.55 17.74
N VAL A 77 -3.64 -0.94 17.13
CA VAL A 77 -3.67 -2.04 16.17
C VAL A 77 -3.08 -1.53 14.86
N SER A 78 -2.26 -2.33 14.19
CA SER A 78 -1.75 -2.00 12.85
C SER A 78 -2.23 -3.01 11.83
N VAL A 79 -2.59 -2.55 10.63
CA VAL A 79 -3.04 -3.41 9.53
C VAL A 79 -2.29 -3.07 8.26
N SER A 80 -1.79 -4.09 7.57
CA SER A 80 -1.04 -3.94 6.32
C SER A 80 -1.40 -5.03 5.33
N ILE A 81 -1.38 -4.68 4.05
CA ILE A 81 -1.51 -5.59 2.90
C ILE A 81 -0.29 -5.44 1.99
N PRO A 82 0.05 -6.46 1.19
CA PRO A 82 1.06 -6.30 0.16
C PRO A 82 0.50 -5.41 -0.97
N GLN A 83 1.33 -4.49 -1.47
CA GLN A 83 0.97 -3.71 -2.65
C GLN A 83 1.00 -4.57 -3.93
N PRO A 84 0.42 -4.11 -5.06
CA PRO A 84 0.50 -4.82 -6.32
C PRO A 84 1.95 -5.18 -6.67
N PHE A 85 2.20 -6.41 -7.12
CA PHE A 85 3.52 -6.99 -7.43
C PHE A 85 4.49 -7.10 -6.25
N HIS A 86 3.99 -7.18 -5.01
CA HIS A 86 4.82 -7.32 -3.82
C HIS A 86 4.38 -8.51 -2.97
N GLY A 87 5.36 -9.15 -2.30
CA GLY A 87 5.10 -10.23 -1.36
C GLY A 87 4.23 -11.34 -1.97
N ASP A 88 3.15 -11.68 -1.31
CA ASP A 88 2.22 -12.75 -1.74
C ASP A 88 1.46 -12.43 -3.04
N ARG A 89 1.48 -11.19 -3.49
CA ARG A 89 0.89 -10.78 -4.78
C ARG A 89 1.88 -10.85 -5.94
N TRP A 90 3.06 -11.37 -5.70
CA TRP A 90 4.03 -11.64 -6.74
C TRP A 90 3.74 -13.00 -7.38
N PRO A 91 3.63 -13.09 -8.71
CA PRO A 91 3.22 -14.32 -9.39
C PRO A 91 4.06 -15.55 -9.04
N ASP A 92 5.36 -15.36 -8.82
CA ASP A 92 6.32 -16.43 -8.54
C ASP A 92 6.77 -16.48 -7.08
N GLY A 93 6.15 -15.70 -6.19
CA GLY A 93 6.56 -15.59 -4.79
C GLY A 93 7.94 -14.96 -4.57
N ASN A 94 8.52 -14.38 -5.62
CA ASN A 94 9.88 -13.85 -5.64
C ASN A 94 9.86 -12.33 -5.87
N ASN A 95 10.37 -11.56 -4.92
CA ASN A 95 10.39 -10.09 -5.00
C ASN A 95 11.49 -9.53 -5.94
N VAL A 96 12.15 -10.36 -6.74
CA VAL A 96 13.17 -9.90 -7.68
C VAL A 96 12.51 -9.13 -8.82
N GLY A 97 12.94 -7.89 -9.02
CA GLY A 97 12.39 -7.05 -10.08
C GLY A 97 11.10 -6.30 -9.72
N THR A 98 10.64 -6.35 -8.45
CA THR A 98 9.42 -5.68 -7.98
C THR A 98 9.33 -4.22 -8.43
N SER A 99 10.42 -3.46 -8.35
CA SER A 99 10.45 -2.06 -8.79
C SER A 99 10.21 -1.92 -10.29
N LEU A 100 10.79 -2.80 -11.10
CA LEU A 100 10.61 -2.78 -12.56
C LEU A 100 9.14 -3.07 -12.92
N TYR A 101 8.52 -4.03 -12.25
CA TYR A 101 7.13 -4.43 -12.51
C TYR A 101 6.14 -3.40 -11.98
N SER A 102 6.37 -2.87 -10.78
CA SER A 102 5.47 -1.89 -10.17
C SER A 102 5.47 -0.56 -10.92
N PHE A 103 6.64 -0.05 -11.29
CA PHE A 103 6.75 1.19 -12.04
C PHE A 103 6.54 1.01 -13.53
N ASN A 104 6.92 -0.16 -14.06
CA ASN A 104 6.80 -0.55 -15.46
C ASN A 104 7.18 0.57 -16.45
N TYR A 105 8.40 1.04 -16.33
CA TYR A 105 8.91 2.20 -17.09
C TYR A 105 8.81 2.06 -18.62
N PHE A 106 8.82 0.82 -19.12
CA PHE A 106 8.69 0.54 -20.56
C PHE A 106 7.24 0.43 -21.02
N ASN A 107 6.29 0.41 -20.10
CA ASN A 107 4.87 0.47 -20.37
C ASN A 107 4.19 1.39 -19.32
N PRO A 108 4.21 2.72 -19.55
CA PRO A 108 3.69 3.70 -18.60
C PRO A 108 2.21 3.51 -18.25
N ASP A 109 1.39 3.05 -19.17
CA ASP A 109 -0.04 2.79 -18.91
C ASP A 109 -0.24 1.73 -17.82
N SER A 110 0.54 0.65 -17.91
CA SER A 110 0.55 -0.39 -16.87
C SER A 110 1.14 0.12 -15.56
N GLY A 111 2.23 0.88 -15.61
CA GLY A 111 2.84 1.49 -14.43
C GLY A 111 1.88 2.40 -13.68
N VAL A 112 1.24 3.33 -14.36
CA VAL A 112 0.23 4.23 -13.78
C VAL A 112 -0.94 3.45 -13.19
N SER A 113 -1.40 2.41 -13.89
CA SER A 113 -2.51 1.56 -13.42
C SER A 113 -2.15 0.78 -12.16
N THR A 114 -0.88 0.37 -12.01
CA THR A 114 -0.39 -0.28 -10.78
C THR A 114 -0.53 0.63 -9.56
N PHE A 115 -0.16 1.91 -9.69
CA PHE A 115 -0.33 2.88 -8.61
C PHE A 115 -1.80 3.19 -8.32
N ARG A 116 -2.64 3.29 -9.34
CA ARG A 116 -4.10 3.46 -9.18
C ARG A 116 -4.71 2.26 -8.46
N GLN A 117 -4.30 1.03 -8.83
CA GLN A 117 -4.75 -0.17 -8.13
C GLN A 117 -4.32 -0.16 -6.67
N GLY A 118 -3.06 0.18 -6.36
CA GLY A 118 -2.60 0.31 -4.97
C GLY A 118 -3.38 1.36 -4.17
N ALA A 119 -3.84 2.43 -4.81
CA ALA A 119 -4.71 3.42 -4.18
C ALA A 119 -6.12 2.85 -3.91
N LEU A 120 -6.72 2.13 -4.87
CA LEU A 120 -8.00 1.44 -4.67
C LEU A 120 -7.91 0.39 -3.55
N ASP A 121 -6.81 -0.36 -3.50
CA ASP A 121 -6.56 -1.33 -2.43
C ASP A 121 -6.46 -0.66 -1.06
N THR A 122 -5.87 0.53 -0.98
CA THR A 122 -5.80 1.34 0.24
C THR A 122 -7.18 1.80 0.69
N ILE A 123 -8.02 2.26 -0.23
CA ILE A 123 -9.42 2.65 0.04
C ILE A 123 -10.22 1.42 0.54
N ALA A 124 -10.07 0.30 -0.17
CA ALA A 124 -10.75 -0.95 0.18
C ALA A 124 -10.30 -1.46 1.57
N LEU A 125 -9.00 -1.36 1.89
CA LEU A 125 -8.48 -1.74 3.20
C LEU A 125 -9.08 -0.88 4.32
N ALA A 126 -9.18 0.43 4.13
CA ALA A 126 -9.76 1.33 5.12
C ALA A 126 -11.23 0.97 5.40
N ARG A 127 -12.02 0.72 4.36
CA ARG A 127 -13.41 0.26 4.49
C ARG A 127 -13.51 -1.10 5.16
N PHE A 128 -12.69 -2.06 4.70
CA PHE A 128 -12.65 -3.42 5.25
C PHE A 128 -12.39 -3.39 6.76
N VAL A 129 -11.41 -2.62 7.21
CA VAL A 129 -11.08 -2.48 8.63
C VAL A 129 -12.22 -1.85 9.40
N ALA A 130 -12.80 -0.75 8.90
CA ALA A 130 -13.90 -0.06 9.55
C ALA A 130 -15.16 -0.92 9.68
N GLU A 131 -15.46 -1.74 8.68
CA GLU A 131 -16.67 -2.56 8.65
C GLU A 131 -16.51 -3.90 9.39
N ASN A 132 -15.33 -4.52 9.33
CA ASN A 132 -15.15 -5.88 9.81
C ASN A 132 -14.47 -5.98 11.18
N MET A 133 -13.70 -4.98 11.58
CA MET A 133 -12.97 -4.98 12.84
C MET A 133 -13.59 -4.08 13.91
N ALA A 134 -14.58 -3.24 13.56
CA ALA A 134 -15.36 -2.47 14.51
C ALA A 134 -16.43 -3.33 15.20
N GLU A 135 -17.06 -2.80 16.24
CA GLU A 135 -18.16 -3.45 16.94
C GLU A 135 -19.27 -3.91 15.99
N GLY A 136 -19.70 -5.15 16.12
CA GLY A 136 -20.66 -5.80 15.21
C GLY A 136 -20.06 -6.34 13.91
N GLY A 137 -18.80 -6.09 13.65
CA GLY A 137 -18.11 -6.65 12.48
C GLY A 137 -17.61 -8.08 12.73
N PRO A 138 -17.59 -8.95 11.70
CA PRO A 138 -17.31 -10.38 11.86
C PRO A 138 -15.93 -10.70 12.45
N ILE A 139 -14.92 -9.87 12.22
CA ILE A 139 -13.61 -10.06 12.83
C ILE A 139 -13.65 -9.69 14.31
N ALA A 140 -14.31 -8.59 14.67
CA ALA A 140 -14.44 -8.19 16.07
C ALA A 140 -15.31 -9.16 16.88
N GLU A 141 -16.29 -9.80 16.28
CA GLU A 141 -17.07 -10.87 16.91
C GLU A 141 -16.26 -12.13 17.15
N ALA A 142 -15.44 -12.55 16.17
CA ALA A 142 -14.56 -13.71 16.28
C ALA A 142 -13.34 -13.45 17.18
N HIS A 143 -12.87 -12.20 17.22
CA HIS A 143 -11.66 -11.74 17.90
C HIS A 143 -11.91 -10.43 18.65
N PRO A 144 -12.65 -10.47 19.77
CA PRO A 144 -13.00 -9.26 20.52
C PRO A 144 -11.79 -8.42 20.99
N GLU A 145 -10.65 -9.11 21.19
CA GLU A 145 -9.39 -8.47 21.55
C GLU A 145 -8.81 -7.59 20.41
N LEU A 146 -9.28 -7.77 19.18
CA LEU A 146 -8.90 -6.98 17.99
C LEU A 146 -9.91 -5.90 17.64
N ARG A 147 -10.98 -5.73 18.41
CA ARG A 147 -12.01 -4.74 18.13
C ARG A 147 -11.41 -3.33 18.10
N ILE A 148 -11.71 -2.60 17.04
CA ILE A 148 -11.16 -1.27 16.76
C ILE A 148 -12.23 -0.18 16.96
N ASP A 149 -11.77 1.07 17.14
CA ASP A 149 -12.60 2.26 17.02
C ASP A 149 -12.60 2.76 15.56
N PRO A 150 -13.73 2.66 14.85
CA PRO A 150 -13.81 3.10 13.45
C PRO A 150 -13.64 4.62 13.27
N ASN A 151 -13.73 5.38 14.37
CA ASN A 151 -13.49 6.82 14.38
C ASN A 151 -12.02 7.18 14.63
N SER A 152 -11.13 6.20 14.78
CA SER A 152 -9.72 6.40 15.12
C SER A 152 -8.81 5.62 14.19
N ILE A 153 -9.05 5.73 12.89
CA ILE A 153 -8.25 5.12 11.83
C ILE A 153 -7.27 6.16 11.29
N TYR A 154 -6.00 5.77 11.18
CA TYR A 154 -4.89 6.58 10.66
C TYR A 154 -4.13 5.81 9.60
N PHE A 155 -3.44 6.51 8.71
CA PHE A 155 -2.65 5.91 7.63
C PHE A 155 -1.21 6.38 7.67
N ILE A 156 -0.28 5.46 7.42
CA ILE A 156 1.11 5.77 7.14
C ILE A 156 1.57 5.02 5.89
N GLY A 157 2.05 5.76 4.89
CA GLY A 157 2.64 5.22 3.68
C GLY A 157 4.08 5.65 3.53
N HIS A 158 4.97 4.72 3.14
CA HIS A 158 6.36 5.03 2.88
C HIS A 158 6.73 4.79 1.42
N SER A 159 7.47 5.72 0.81
CA SER A 159 7.95 5.63 -0.58
C SER A 159 6.80 5.32 -1.55
N GLN A 160 6.76 4.15 -2.19
CA GLN A 160 5.64 3.72 -3.04
C GLN A 160 4.31 3.74 -2.30
N GLY A 161 4.26 3.30 -1.03
CA GLY A 161 3.07 3.38 -0.18
C GLY A 161 2.64 4.81 0.12
N GLY A 162 3.58 5.75 0.15
CA GLY A 162 3.28 7.18 0.21
C GLY A 162 2.62 7.69 -1.08
N LEU A 163 3.09 7.23 -2.25
CA LEU A 163 2.49 7.59 -3.54
C LEU A 163 1.05 7.05 -3.67
N THR A 164 0.84 5.77 -3.39
CA THR A 164 -0.50 5.17 -3.42
C THR A 164 -1.43 5.81 -2.40
N GLY A 165 -0.92 6.10 -1.19
CA GLY A 165 -1.64 6.84 -0.17
C GLY A 165 -2.02 8.26 -0.59
N ALA A 166 -1.14 8.98 -1.25
CA ALA A 166 -1.44 10.32 -1.76
C ALA A 166 -2.57 10.32 -2.81
N ILE A 167 -2.63 9.29 -3.66
CA ILE A 167 -3.70 9.11 -4.63
C ILE A 167 -5.01 8.71 -3.93
N ALA A 168 -4.95 7.84 -2.91
CA ALA A 168 -6.10 7.37 -2.18
C ALA A 168 -6.75 8.44 -1.28
N LEU A 169 -5.93 9.32 -0.69
CA LEU A 169 -6.32 10.27 0.34
C LEU A 169 -7.62 11.06 0.03
N PRO A 170 -7.78 11.68 -1.15
CA PRO A 170 -8.97 12.47 -1.43
C PRO A 170 -10.25 11.64 -1.59
N PHE A 171 -10.15 10.31 -1.69
CA PHE A 171 -11.26 9.38 -1.93
C PHE A 171 -11.50 8.42 -0.76
N THR A 172 -10.73 8.55 0.33
CA THR A 172 -10.84 7.66 1.49
C THR A 172 -11.55 8.36 2.65
N GLU A 173 -12.74 7.89 2.97
CA GLU A 173 -13.49 8.35 4.12
C GLU A 173 -13.05 7.62 5.40
N GLY A 174 -13.29 8.24 6.56
CA GLY A 174 -13.07 7.63 7.89
C GLY A 174 -11.61 7.61 8.36
N VAL A 175 -10.63 7.93 7.53
CA VAL A 175 -9.22 8.04 7.94
C VAL A 175 -8.92 9.46 8.41
N ARG A 176 -8.62 9.61 9.69
CA ARG A 176 -8.47 10.92 10.37
C ARG A 176 -7.14 11.62 10.15
N GLY A 177 -6.10 10.85 9.86
CA GLY A 177 -4.76 11.42 9.69
C GLY A 177 -3.91 10.57 8.78
N TRP A 178 -3.09 11.26 7.97
CA TRP A 178 -2.23 10.64 6.97
C TRP A 178 -0.79 11.08 7.18
N VAL A 179 0.12 10.12 7.21
CA VAL A 179 1.58 10.34 7.19
C VAL A 179 2.12 9.77 5.88
N LEU A 180 2.62 10.64 5.02
CA LEU A 180 3.20 10.29 3.73
C LEU A 180 4.71 10.52 3.80
N SER A 181 5.46 9.45 4.06
CA SER A 181 6.91 9.49 4.27
C SER A 181 7.67 9.12 3.00
N GLY A 182 8.62 9.96 2.62
CA GLY A 182 9.43 9.71 1.42
C GLY A 182 8.60 9.65 0.13
N THR A 183 7.43 10.26 0.14
CA THR A 183 6.54 10.35 -1.01
C THR A 183 7.14 11.32 -2.01
N GLY A 184 7.48 10.84 -3.19
CA GLY A 184 7.91 11.66 -4.30
C GLY A 184 6.74 12.35 -4.98
N GLY A 185 7.05 13.42 -5.70
CA GLY A 185 6.15 14.04 -6.67
C GLY A 185 6.89 14.22 -7.99
N GLY A 186 6.16 14.33 -9.12
CA GLY A 186 6.79 14.52 -10.43
C GLY A 186 7.70 13.35 -10.81
N LEU A 187 7.17 12.11 -10.83
CA LEU A 187 7.95 10.89 -11.13
C LEU A 187 8.81 11.02 -12.39
N SER A 188 8.31 11.67 -13.44
CA SER A 188 9.09 11.91 -14.66
C SER A 188 10.34 12.75 -14.38
N MET A 189 10.24 13.80 -13.57
CA MET A 189 11.41 14.58 -13.16
C MET A 189 12.37 13.75 -12.29
N THR A 190 11.83 13.00 -11.35
CA THR A 190 12.62 12.10 -10.50
C THR A 190 13.39 11.08 -11.34
N MET A 191 12.76 10.46 -12.33
CA MET A 191 13.41 9.50 -13.22
C MET A 191 14.53 10.11 -14.05
N MET A 192 14.32 11.37 -14.54
CA MET A 192 15.29 12.06 -15.39
C MET A 192 16.45 12.70 -14.63
N GLN A 193 16.26 13.03 -13.36
CA GLN A 193 17.24 13.80 -12.58
C GLN A 193 17.87 13.01 -11.41
N ARG A 194 17.35 11.82 -11.11
CA ARG A 194 17.86 11.02 -10.01
C ARG A 194 19.22 10.41 -10.33
N GLU A 195 20.20 10.65 -9.47
CA GLU A 195 21.56 10.12 -9.58
C GLU A 195 21.88 9.08 -8.49
N ASP A 196 21.15 9.08 -7.37
CA ASP A 196 21.39 8.23 -6.21
C ASP A 196 20.09 7.48 -5.79
N PRO A 197 20.15 6.19 -5.49
CA PRO A 197 21.26 5.25 -5.60
C PRO A 197 21.48 4.71 -7.03
N LEU A 198 20.64 5.10 -8.00
CA LEU A 198 20.64 4.55 -9.35
C LEU A 198 20.29 5.64 -10.36
N VAL A 199 21.08 5.75 -11.42
CA VAL A 199 20.76 6.60 -12.58
C VAL A 199 19.75 5.86 -13.45
N ILE A 200 18.47 6.11 -13.22
CA ILE A 200 17.37 5.46 -13.96
C ILE A 200 17.29 5.99 -15.39
N ARG A 201 17.61 7.26 -15.59
CA ARG A 201 17.55 7.95 -16.89
C ARG A 201 18.29 7.17 -17.98
N ASP A 202 19.56 6.82 -17.74
CA ASP A 202 20.40 6.21 -18.75
C ASP A 202 19.92 4.80 -19.14
N ALA A 203 19.41 4.05 -18.16
CA ALA A 203 18.78 2.76 -18.41
C ALA A 203 17.49 2.90 -19.25
N LEU A 204 16.65 3.91 -18.95
CA LEU A 204 15.45 4.22 -19.72
C LEU A 204 15.77 4.65 -21.14
N LEU A 205 16.68 5.62 -21.33
CA LEU A 205 17.07 6.10 -22.64
C LEU A 205 17.64 4.95 -23.49
N THR A 206 18.52 4.13 -22.94
CA THR A 206 19.06 2.95 -23.62
C THR A 206 17.96 1.97 -24.00
N GLY A 207 17.05 1.65 -23.08
CA GLY A 207 15.94 0.72 -23.33
C GLY A 207 14.93 1.22 -24.35
N LEU A 208 14.79 2.55 -24.49
CA LEU A 208 13.94 3.20 -25.50
C LEU A 208 14.66 3.45 -26.82
N GLY A 209 15.93 3.05 -26.96
CA GLY A 209 16.74 3.27 -28.16
C GLY A 209 17.14 4.73 -28.38
N ALA A 210 17.03 5.57 -27.36
CA ALA A 210 17.50 6.94 -27.41
C ALA A 210 19.02 7.01 -27.14
N PRO A 211 19.75 7.94 -27.75
CA PRO A 211 21.15 8.14 -27.40
C PRO A 211 21.28 8.63 -25.95
N PRO A 212 22.33 8.23 -25.26
CA PRO A 212 22.60 8.65 -23.88
C PRO A 212 22.83 10.15 -23.74
#